data_d408daa7b4be48695d3c3ae6a6005068
#
_entry.id   d408daa7b4be48695d3c3ae6a6005068
#
_cell.length_a   1.000
_cell.length_b   1.000
_cell.length_c   1.000
_cell.angle_alpha   90.00
_cell.angle_beta   90.00
_cell.angle_gamma   90.00
#
_symmetry.space_group_name_H-M   'P 1'
#
loop_
_entity.id
_entity.type
_entity.pdbx_description
1 polymer ?
#
loop_
_entity_poly.entity_id
_entity_poly.type
_entity_poly.pdbx_seq_one_letter_code
_entity_poly.pdbx_strand_id
1 'polypeptide(L)'
;LPFEDLGFAKVDHHRDLRTGFPEVIYAPGKSPDQLIQITRSMVESSSRVLITRADPEAYAWVKEALPEAHYNELARTIVLKRGKEVPLVRGVLIVAAGTADLPVAEEAAVTAELMGNEVERLWDVGIAGVHRLLEHLSLLQKAKVVVAVAGMEGALPSLVGGLVSAPVIAVPTSVGYGASFQGLAALLAMLNSCSPGIAVVNIDNGFGAG
;
A
#
# COMPACT_ATOMS: atom_id res chain seq x y z
N LEU A 1 -22.13 -7.77 17.78
CA LEU A 1 -21.97 -8.87 16.80
C LEU A 1 -20.60 -8.72 16.13
N PRO A 2 -19.96 -9.83 15.70
CA PRO A 2 -18.65 -9.77 15.04
C PRO A 2 -18.71 -9.13 13.64
N PHE A 3 -19.86 -9.05 13.05
CA PHE A 3 -20.12 -8.38 11.79
C PHE A 3 -21.50 -7.74 11.78
N GLU A 4 -21.69 -6.76 10.91
CA GLU A 4 -22.98 -6.14 10.58
C GLU A 4 -23.44 -6.59 9.19
N ASP A 5 -24.69 -7.00 9.06
CA ASP A 5 -25.29 -7.39 7.78
C ASP A 5 -26.12 -6.23 7.21
N LEU A 6 -25.60 -5.60 6.15
CA LEU A 6 -26.27 -4.53 5.42
C LEU A 6 -27.19 -5.05 4.30
N GLY A 7 -27.41 -6.37 4.23
CA GLY A 7 -28.20 -7.03 3.18
C GLY A 7 -27.39 -7.31 1.91
N PHE A 8 -26.63 -6.36 1.42
CA PHE A 8 -25.74 -6.49 0.25
C PHE A 8 -24.28 -6.70 0.62
N ALA A 9 -23.87 -6.42 1.86
CA ALA A 9 -22.50 -6.59 2.36
C ALA A 9 -22.55 -7.01 3.84
N LYS A 10 -21.49 -7.70 4.28
CA LYS A 10 -21.26 -8.03 5.70
C LYS A 10 -19.98 -7.36 6.14
N VAL A 11 -20.09 -6.34 7.00
CA VAL A 11 -18.96 -5.55 7.49
C VAL A 11 -18.37 -6.22 8.72
N ASP A 12 -17.09 -6.58 8.66
CA ASP A 12 -16.38 -7.30 9.74
C ASP A 12 -15.83 -6.34 10.79
N HIS A 13 -16.54 -6.16 11.88
CA HIS A 13 -16.14 -5.29 12.99
C HIS A 13 -15.08 -5.88 13.92
N HIS A 14 -14.79 -7.18 13.81
CA HIS A 14 -13.81 -7.87 14.66
C HIS A 14 -12.48 -8.14 13.94
N ARG A 15 -12.29 -7.66 12.70
CA ARG A 15 -11.06 -7.90 11.96
C ARG A 15 -9.83 -7.32 12.66
N ASP A 16 -9.93 -6.11 13.19
CA ASP A 16 -8.85 -5.46 13.95
C ASP A 16 -8.44 -6.29 15.18
N LEU A 17 -9.39 -6.86 15.90
CA LEU A 17 -9.11 -7.73 17.05
C LEU A 17 -8.38 -9.03 16.68
N ARG A 18 -8.59 -9.54 15.45
CA ARG A 18 -7.98 -10.80 15.00
C ARG A 18 -6.66 -10.60 14.27
N THR A 19 -6.53 -9.52 13.53
CA THR A 19 -5.41 -9.31 12.60
C THR A 19 -4.59 -8.07 12.93
N GLY A 20 -5.02 -7.24 13.90
CA GLY A 20 -4.38 -5.97 14.26
C GLY A 20 -4.63 -4.84 13.27
N PHE A 21 -5.48 -5.07 12.25
CA PHE A 21 -5.86 -4.07 11.26
C PHE A 21 -7.35 -4.16 10.90
N PRO A 22 -8.07 -3.03 10.82
CA PRO A 22 -9.49 -3.03 10.49
C PRO A 22 -9.75 -3.54 9.07
N GLU A 23 -10.99 -3.84 8.77
CA GLU A 23 -11.41 -4.14 7.41
C GLU A 23 -11.12 -2.96 6.47
N VAL A 24 -10.86 -3.27 5.18
CA VAL A 24 -10.53 -2.27 4.16
C VAL A 24 -11.55 -2.35 3.03
N ILE A 25 -12.00 -1.21 2.55
CA ILE A 25 -12.98 -1.13 1.49
C ILE A 25 -12.26 -1.10 0.13
N TYR A 26 -12.57 -2.04 -0.73
CA TYR A 26 -12.19 -2.01 -2.14
C TYR A 26 -13.25 -1.22 -2.92
N ALA A 27 -12.93 0.00 -3.39
CA ALA A 27 -13.89 0.91 -4.00
C ALA A 27 -14.49 0.40 -5.33
N PRO A 28 -13.69 -0.19 -6.27
CA PRO A 28 -14.20 -0.55 -7.57
C PRO A 28 -15.40 -1.49 -7.53
N GLY A 29 -16.38 -1.23 -8.40
CA GLY A 29 -17.59 -2.04 -8.52
C GLY A 29 -18.67 -1.79 -7.45
N LYS A 30 -18.46 -0.82 -6.55
CA LYS A 30 -19.48 -0.40 -5.59
C LYS A 30 -20.26 0.81 -6.11
N SER A 31 -21.57 0.80 -5.88
CA SER A 31 -22.38 1.99 -6.11
C SER A 31 -22.10 3.06 -5.05
N PRO A 32 -22.46 4.35 -5.29
CA PRO A 32 -22.33 5.41 -4.29
C PRO A 32 -22.95 5.03 -2.95
N ASP A 33 -24.18 4.53 -2.97
CA ASP A 33 -24.92 4.14 -1.76
C ASP A 33 -24.22 3.00 -1.00
N GLN A 34 -23.71 2.00 -1.72
CA GLN A 34 -22.97 0.89 -1.12
C GLN A 34 -21.68 1.37 -0.44
N LEU A 35 -20.92 2.22 -1.14
CA LEU A 35 -19.68 2.76 -0.61
C LEU A 35 -19.89 3.59 0.66
N ILE A 36 -20.90 4.48 0.64
CA ILE A 36 -21.26 5.33 1.78
C ILE A 36 -21.74 4.49 2.97
N GLN A 37 -22.65 3.53 2.75
CA GLN A 37 -23.20 2.71 3.83
C GLN A 37 -22.12 1.86 4.51
N ILE A 38 -21.26 1.18 3.73
CA ILE A 38 -20.14 0.41 4.28
C ILE A 38 -19.20 1.33 5.07
N THR A 39 -18.85 2.50 4.51
CA THR A 39 -17.94 3.43 5.17
C THR A 39 -18.52 3.94 6.49
N ARG A 40 -19.82 4.28 6.55
CA ARG A 40 -20.50 4.70 7.79
C ARG A 40 -20.47 3.60 8.85
N SER A 41 -20.83 2.38 8.49
CA SER A 41 -20.78 1.23 9.39
C SER A 41 -19.38 1.02 9.97
N MET A 42 -18.35 1.12 9.13
CA MET A 42 -16.95 0.95 9.58
C MET A 42 -16.51 2.08 10.51
N VAL A 43 -16.87 3.33 10.25
CA VAL A 43 -16.51 4.50 11.06
C VAL A 43 -17.15 4.46 12.45
N GLU A 44 -18.28 3.78 12.62
CA GLU A 44 -18.93 3.58 13.93
C GLU A 44 -18.16 2.59 14.82
N SER A 45 -17.48 1.64 14.22
CA SER A 45 -16.78 0.56 14.93
C SER A 45 -15.25 0.68 14.94
N SER A 46 -14.66 1.48 14.05
CA SER A 46 -13.22 1.63 13.92
C SER A 46 -12.79 3.11 13.94
N SER A 47 -11.67 3.38 14.61
CA SER A 47 -11.03 4.72 14.58
C SER A 47 -10.28 5.00 13.28
N ARG A 48 -10.10 4.00 12.43
CA ARG A 48 -9.35 4.08 11.17
C ARG A 48 -10.08 3.32 10.08
N VAL A 49 -10.34 3.99 8.96
CA VAL A 49 -10.96 3.38 7.77
C VAL A 49 -10.10 3.70 6.56
N LEU A 50 -9.81 2.70 5.75
CA LEU A 50 -9.12 2.81 4.48
C LEU A 50 -10.05 2.32 3.36
N ILE A 51 -10.13 3.13 2.31
CA ILE A 51 -10.76 2.76 1.05
C ILE A 51 -9.67 2.77 -0.01
N THR A 52 -9.43 1.65 -0.68
CA THR A 52 -8.39 1.52 -1.71
C THR A 52 -8.99 1.59 -3.10
N ARG A 53 -8.14 1.94 -4.08
CA ARG A 53 -8.50 2.03 -5.50
C ARG A 53 -9.67 2.96 -5.77
N ALA A 54 -9.84 3.98 -4.94
CA ALA A 54 -10.84 5.01 -5.13
C ALA A 54 -10.43 5.96 -6.26
N ASP A 55 -11.39 6.36 -7.06
CA ASP A 55 -11.26 7.45 -8.01
C ASP A 55 -11.78 8.77 -7.41
N PRO A 56 -11.58 9.91 -8.07
CA PRO A 56 -12.07 11.20 -7.58
C PRO A 56 -13.60 11.24 -7.40
N GLU A 57 -14.35 10.49 -8.17
CA GLU A 57 -15.81 10.43 -8.07
C GLU A 57 -16.22 9.70 -6.79
N ALA A 58 -15.63 8.53 -6.52
CA ALA A 58 -15.84 7.81 -5.25
C ALA A 58 -15.47 8.66 -4.04
N TYR A 59 -14.39 9.45 -4.14
CA TYR A 59 -14.05 10.42 -3.09
C TYR A 59 -15.11 11.49 -2.91
N ALA A 60 -15.65 12.06 -3.99
CA ALA A 60 -16.69 13.07 -3.89
C ALA A 60 -17.93 12.55 -3.14
N TRP A 61 -18.38 11.33 -3.43
CA TRP A 61 -19.50 10.71 -2.73
C TRP A 61 -19.21 10.50 -1.23
N VAL A 62 -18.03 9.98 -0.91
CA VAL A 62 -17.65 9.75 0.50
C VAL A 62 -17.47 11.06 1.23
N LYS A 63 -16.87 12.08 0.60
CA LYS A 63 -16.62 13.41 1.20
C LYS A 63 -17.89 14.17 1.52
N GLU A 64 -18.91 14.08 0.67
CA GLU A 64 -20.22 14.68 0.91
C GLU A 64 -20.90 14.05 2.13
N ALA A 65 -20.80 12.73 2.27
CA ALA A 65 -21.44 11.98 3.36
C ALA A 65 -20.64 12.01 4.68
N LEU A 66 -19.32 12.15 4.60
CA LEU A 66 -18.34 12.09 5.70
C LEU A 66 -17.26 13.16 5.46
N PRO A 67 -17.51 14.41 5.91
CA PRO A 67 -16.64 15.56 5.63
C PRO A 67 -15.19 15.42 6.13
N GLU A 68 -14.92 14.54 7.08
CA GLU A 68 -13.58 14.24 7.58
C GLU A 68 -12.74 13.32 6.67
N ALA A 69 -13.30 12.81 5.57
CA ALA A 69 -12.58 11.99 4.61
C ALA A 69 -11.44 12.77 3.94
N HIS A 70 -10.28 12.15 3.84
CA HIS A 70 -9.09 12.67 3.15
C HIS A 70 -8.73 11.78 1.98
N TYR A 71 -8.46 12.39 0.83
CA TYR A 71 -8.07 11.68 -0.40
C TYR A 71 -6.58 11.86 -0.69
N ASN A 72 -5.90 10.74 -0.90
CA ASN A 72 -4.59 10.74 -1.54
C ASN A 72 -4.78 10.36 -3.02
N GLU A 73 -4.67 11.34 -3.90
CA GLU A 73 -4.90 11.16 -5.32
C GLU A 73 -3.89 10.20 -5.95
N LEU A 74 -2.62 10.31 -5.56
CA LEU A 74 -1.55 9.45 -6.08
C LEU A 74 -1.76 7.99 -5.69
N ALA A 75 -2.06 7.73 -4.42
CA ALA A 75 -2.36 6.38 -3.91
C ALA A 75 -3.74 5.87 -4.31
N ARG A 76 -4.62 6.75 -4.79
CA ARG A 76 -6.05 6.46 -5.00
C ARG A 76 -6.71 5.87 -3.76
N THR A 77 -6.43 6.46 -2.61
CA THR A 77 -6.95 6.01 -1.32
C THR A 77 -7.74 7.09 -0.62
N ILE A 78 -8.81 6.70 0.07
CA ILE A 78 -9.55 7.58 0.98
C ILE A 78 -9.29 7.08 2.40
N VAL A 79 -8.92 7.99 3.27
CA VAL A 79 -8.62 7.71 4.68
C VAL A 79 -9.54 8.51 5.57
N LEU A 80 -10.12 7.83 6.57
CA LEU A 80 -10.79 8.47 7.68
C LEU A 80 -10.07 8.06 8.98
N LYS A 81 -9.68 9.06 9.78
CA LYS A 81 -9.05 8.86 11.09
C LYS A 81 -9.86 9.58 12.15
N ARG A 82 -10.22 8.86 13.22
CA ARG A 82 -10.91 9.38 14.39
C ARG A 82 -10.14 9.00 15.65
N GLY A 83 -10.20 9.81 16.67
CA GLY A 83 -9.56 9.54 17.96
C GLY A 83 -8.22 10.23 18.13
N LYS A 84 -7.46 9.79 19.16
CA LYS A 84 -6.18 10.41 19.52
C LYS A 84 -5.07 9.87 18.62
N GLU A 85 -4.13 10.75 18.27
CA GLU A 85 -2.87 10.34 17.65
C GLU A 85 -2.08 9.44 18.63
N VAL A 86 -1.54 8.37 18.10
CA VAL A 86 -0.62 7.47 18.82
C VAL A 86 0.81 7.68 18.31
N PRO A 87 1.83 7.46 19.17
CA PRO A 87 3.22 7.51 18.72
C PRO A 87 3.47 6.56 17.55
N LEU A 88 4.12 7.07 16.50
CA LEU A 88 4.41 6.30 15.30
C LEU A 88 5.65 5.42 15.50
N VAL A 89 5.63 4.21 14.93
CA VAL A 89 6.77 3.29 14.90
C VAL A 89 7.65 3.62 13.72
N ARG A 90 8.94 3.84 13.95
CA ARG A 90 9.95 4.16 12.92
C ARG A 90 10.58 2.92 12.31
N GLY A 91 10.96 3.04 11.05
CA GLY A 91 11.81 2.07 10.36
C GLY A 91 11.19 1.45 9.12
N VAL A 92 10.05 1.94 8.66
CA VAL A 92 9.47 1.57 7.36
C VAL A 92 10.03 2.47 6.28
N LEU A 93 10.66 1.89 5.25
CA LEU A 93 11.13 2.59 4.07
C LEU A 93 10.42 2.02 2.84
N ILE A 94 9.83 2.88 2.02
CA ILE A 94 9.25 2.50 0.74
C ILE A 94 10.09 3.04 -0.39
N VAL A 95 10.48 2.15 -1.31
CA VAL A 95 11.39 2.43 -2.43
C VAL A 95 10.65 2.14 -3.74
N ALA A 96 10.61 3.11 -4.65
CA ALA A 96 9.99 2.94 -5.97
C ALA A 96 11.03 3.06 -7.09
N ALA A 97 10.96 2.14 -8.07
CA ALA A 97 11.89 2.09 -9.19
C ALA A 97 11.72 3.29 -10.14
N GLY A 98 10.50 3.57 -10.54
CA GLY A 98 10.20 4.67 -11.45
C GLY A 98 8.98 5.47 -11.02
N THR A 99 8.77 6.63 -11.67
CA THR A 99 7.64 7.51 -11.37
C THR A 99 6.29 6.87 -11.70
N ALA A 100 6.24 5.93 -12.63
CA ALA A 100 5.03 5.17 -12.96
C ALA A 100 4.64 4.17 -11.88
N ASP A 101 5.57 3.76 -10.99
CA ASP A 101 5.32 2.86 -9.88
C ASP A 101 4.77 3.58 -8.64
N LEU A 102 4.82 4.91 -8.63
CA LEU A 102 4.44 5.72 -7.45
C LEU A 102 3.02 5.49 -6.95
N PRO A 103 1.99 5.27 -7.78
CA PRO A 103 0.65 5.00 -7.26
C PRO A 103 0.60 3.78 -6.33
N VAL A 104 1.31 2.71 -6.69
CA VAL A 104 1.37 1.48 -5.88
C VAL A 104 2.25 1.67 -4.64
N ALA A 105 3.37 2.38 -4.79
CA ALA A 105 4.26 2.72 -3.69
C ALA A 105 3.59 3.61 -2.64
N GLU A 106 2.83 4.61 -3.09
CA GLU A 106 2.11 5.51 -2.19
C GLU A 106 0.90 4.82 -1.52
N GLU A 107 0.24 3.86 -2.21
CA GLU A 107 -0.78 3.02 -1.57
C GLU A 107 -0.18 2.22 -0.40
N ALA A 108 1.02 1.66 -0.56
CA ALA A 108 1.73 0.98 0.52
C ALA A 108 2.09 1.96 1.66
N ALA A 109 2.55 3.17 1.32
CA ALA A 109 2.91 4.18 2.30
C ALA A 109 1.71 4.61 3.15
N VAL A 110 0.59 4.97 2.52
CA VAL A 110 -0.64 5.37 3.21
C VAL A 110 -1.17 4.23 4.09
N THR A 111 -1.07 2.99 3.63
CA THR A 111 -1.48 1.81 4.40
C THR A 111 -0.62 1.66 5.65
N ALA A 112 0.71 1.68 5.52
CA ALA A 112 1.63 1.56 6.64
C ALA A 112 1.48 2.73 7.65
N GLU A 113 1.26 3.95 7.17
CA GLU A 113 0.98 5.13 8.02
C GLU A 113 -0.33 4.98 8.79
N LEU A 114 -1.36 4.42 8.15
CA LEU A 114 -2.63 4.18 8.82
C LEU A 114 -2.50 3.09 9.88
N MET A 115 -1.56 2.15 9.71
CA MET A 115 -1.20 1.14 10.71
C MET A 115 -0.36 1.68 11.87
N GLY A 116 0.00 2.97 11.87
CA GLY A 116 0.73 3.62 12.95
C GLY A 116 2.23 3.65 12.77
N ASN A 117 2.71 3.58 11.54
CA ASN A 117 4.13 3.70 11.24
C ASN A 117 4.49 5.10 10.72
N GLU A 118 5.71 5.56 11.04
CA GLU A 118 6.38 6.65 10.36
C GLU A 118 7.08 6.05 9.13
N VAL A 119 6.70 6.55 7.94
CA VAL A 119 7.14 5.99 6.66
C VAL A 119 8.09 6.95 5.95
N GLU A 120 9.27 6.48 5.64
CA GLU A 120 10.21 7.16 4.74
C GLU A 120 9.98 6.72 3.30
N ARG A 121 10.14 7.65 2.36
CA ARG A 121 9.88 7.45 0.93
C ARG A 121 11.13 7.74 0.11
N LEU A 122 11.48 6.82 -0.80
CA LEU A 122 12.60 6.98 -1.73
C LEU A 122 12.12 6.66 -3.15
N TRP A 123 11.96 7.70 -3.95
CA TRP A 123 11.36 7.63 -5.26
C TRP A 123 12.38 7.70 -6.40
N ASP A 124 12.04 7.06 -7.54
CA ASP A 124 12.78 7.11 -8.80
C ASP A 124 14.24 6.63 -8.67
N VAL A 125 14.44 5.49 -8.01
CA VAL A 125 15.76 4.87 -7.79
C VAL A 125 15.89 3.50 -8.47
N GLY A 126 15.32 3.37 -9.66
CA GLY A 126 15.39 2.15 -10.46
C GLY A 126 16.82 1.75 -10.84
N ILE A 127 16.98 0.47 -11.17
CA ILE A 127 18.30 -0.14 -11.42
C ILE A 127 19.05 0.43 -12.61
N ALA A 128 18.35 0.99 -13.60
CA ALA A 128 18.98 1.66 -14.75
C ALA A 128 19.80 2.89 -14.34
N GLY A 129 19.55 3.43 -13.13
CA GLY A 129 20.33 4.50 -12.54
C GLY A 129 20.74 4.14 -11.10
N VAL A 130 21.37 2.99 -10.92
CA VAL A 130 21.70 2.42 -9.61
C VAL A 130 22.44 3.39 -8.67
N HIS A 131 23.23 4.32 -9.19
CA HIS A 131 23.91 5.36 -8.42
C HIS A 131 22.93 6.19 -7.58
N ARG A 132 21.71 6.45 -8.07
CA ARG A 132 20.64 7.16 -7.33
C ARG A 132 20.25 6.40 -6.06
N LEU A 133 20.12 5.08 -6.13
CA LEU A 133 19.87 4.25 -4.97
C LEU A 133 21.03 4.24 -3.99
N LEU A 134 22.26 4.12 -4.51
CA LEU A 134 23.48 4.02 -3.70
C LEU A 134 23.80 5.31 -2.91
N GLU A 135 23.38 6.48 -3.40
CA GLU A 135 23.45 7.74 -2.65
C GLU A 135 22.66 7.70 -1.34
N HIS A 136 21.62 6.83 -1.26
CA HIS A 136 20.78 6.64 -0.10
C HIS A 136 21.06 5.36 0.70
N LEU A 137 22.26 4.78 0.55
CA LEU A 137 22.63 3.51 1.20
C LEU A 137 22.48 3.56 2.72
N SER A 138 22.82 4.68 3.34
CA SER A 138 22.68 4.85 4.79
C SER A 138 21.23 4.84 5.27
N LEU A 139 20.27 5.32 4.45
CA LEU A 139 18.84 5.27 4.72
C LEU A 139 18.34 3.81 4.60
N LEU A 140 18.71 3.13 3.52
CA LEU A 140 18.38 1.72 3.31
C LEU A 140 18.84 0.83 4.49
N GLN A 141 20.07 1.01 4.95
CA GLN A 141 20.64 0.20 6.03
C GLN A 141 20.06 0.46 7.42
N LYS A 142 19.41 1.61 7.62
CA LYS A 142 18.72 1.96 8.88
C LYS A 142 17.29 1.44 8.94
N ALA A 143 16.72 1.07 7.80
CA ALA A 143 15.36 0.55 7.74
C ALA A 143 15.23 -0.77 8.52
N LYS A 144 14.09 -0.97 9.17
CA LYS A 144 13.70 -2.23 9.81
C LYS A 144 12.95 -3.14 8.86
N VAL A 145 12.29 -2.55 7.86
CA VAL A 145 11.63 -3.22 6.74
C VAL A 145 11.68 -2.30 5.54
N VAL A 146 11.89 -2.87 4.36
CA VAL A 146 11.86 -2.13 3.09
C VAL A 146 10.75 -2.70 2.22
N VAL A 147 9.86 -1.84 1.74
CA VAL A 147 8.91 -2.17 0.68
C VAL A 147 9.50 -1.67 -0.64
N ALA A 148 9.82 -2.58 -1.56
CA ALA A 148 10.46 -2.25 -2.83
C ALA A 148 9.49 -2.51 -3.99
N VAL A 149 9.11 -1.44 -4.69
CA VAL A 149 8.05 -1.41 -5.72
C VAL A 149 8.69 -1.22 -7.09
N ALA A 150 8.44 -2.12 -8.02
CA ALA A 150 9.00 -2.08 -9.36
C ALA A 150 8.14 -2.79 -10.40
N GLY A 151 8.02 -2.19 -11.58
CA GLY A 151 7.52 -2.83 -12.79
C GLY A 151 8.65 -3.34 -13.68
N MET A 152 8.43 -3.35 -15.00
CA MET A 152 9.37 -3.84 -16.01
C MET A 152 9.87 -5.27 -15.71
N GLU A 153 11.17 -5.42 -15.46
CA GLU A 153 11.84 -6.68 -15.11
C GLU A 153 11.84 -6.98 -13.60
N GLY A 154 11.37 -6.05 -12.76
CA GLY A 154 11.24 -6.27 -11.32
C GLY A 154 12.55 -6.47 -10.55
N ALA A 155 13.68 -5.92 -11.00
CA ALA A 155 14.99 -6.23 -10.42
C ALA A 155 15.35 -5.40 -9.17
N LEU A 156 14.67 -4.28 -8.91
CA LEU A 156 14.97 -3.41 -7.76
C LEU A 156 14.94 -4.14 -6.41
N PRO A 157 13.94 -4.99 -6.09
CA PRO A 157 13.91 -5.71 -4.80
C PRO A 157 15.12 -6.63 -4.59
N SER A 158 15.61 -7.29 -5.65
CA SER A 158 16.80 -8.14 -5.57
C SER A 158 18.05 -7.33 -5.25
N LEU A 159 18.21 -6.16 -5.86
CA LEU A 159 19.31 -5.25 -5.56
C LEU A 159 19.23 -4.73 -4.12
N VAL A 160 18.04 -4.26 -3.69
CA VAL A 160 17.83 -3.80 -2.31
C VAL A 160 18.13 -4.91 -1.32
N GLY A 161 17.62 -6.13 -1.54
CA GLY A 161 17.87 -7.28 -0.68
C GLY A 161 19.35 -7.65 -0.53
N GLY A 162 20.18 -7.33 -1.53
CA GLY A 162 21.64 -7.47 -1.44
C GLY A 162 22.36 -6.36 -0.65
N LEU A 163 21.67 -5.25 -0.33
CA LEU A 163 22.24 -4.08 0.32
C LEU A 163 21.79 -3.88 1.78
N VAL A 164 20.74 -4.59 2.22
CA VAL A 164 20.14 -4.43 3.55
C VAL A 164 20.10 -5.74 4.32
N SER A 165 20.08 -5.64 5.65
CA SER A 165 19.82 -6.78 6.54
C SER A 165 18.32 -6.90 6.92
N ALA A 166 17.54 -5.88 6.61
CA ALA A 166 16.11 -5.85 6.87
C ALA A 166 15.34 -6.75 5.88
N PRO A 167 14.20 -7.31 6.26
CA PRO A 167 13.31 -7.98 5.32
C PRO A 167 12.84 -7.02 4.22
N VAL A 168 12.71 -7.53 3.00
CA VAL A 168 12.23 -6.78 1.84
C VAL A 168 10.90 -7.34 1.39
N ILE A 169 9.89 -6.49 1.34
CA ILE A 169 8.59 -6.79 0.74
C ILE A 169 8.62 -6.30 -0.70
N ALA A 170 8.66 -7.22 -1.65
CA ALA A 170 8.72 -6.91 -3.07
C ALA A 170 7.29 -6.78 -3.65
N VAL A 171 7.05 -5.66 -4.31
CA VAL A 171 5.77 -5.35 -4.94
C VAL A 171 5.96 -5.24 -6.45
N PRO A 172 5.58 -6.25 -7.23
CA PRO A 172 5.57 -6.12 -8.67
C PRO A 172 4.45 -5.18 -9.09
N THR A 173 4.70 -4.34 -10.11
CA THR A 173 3.66 -3.50 -10.70
C THR A 173 3.36 -3.93 -12.13
N SER A 174 2.17 -3.60 -12.61
CA SER A 174 1.76 -3.82 -14.01
C SER A 174 2.44 -2.85 -14.99
N VAL A 175 3.26 -1.94 -14.48
CA VAL A 175 4.02 -0.98 -15.28
C VAL A 175 5.02 -1.70 -16.18
N GLY A 176 4.90 -1.47 -17.48
CA GLY A 176 5.77 -2.09 -18.48
C GLY A 176 5.10 -2.19 -19.83
N TYR A 177 5.80 -2.83 -20.78
CA TYR A 177 5.32 -3.06 -22.15
C TYR A 177 5.89 -4.38 -22.68
N GLY A 178 5.40 -4.81 -23.85
CA GLY A 178 5.90 -6.02 -24.52
C GLY A 178 5.86 -7.26 -23.61
N ALA A 179 7.01 -7.83 -23.32
CA ALA A 179 7.16 -9.05 -22.54
C ALA A 179 6.93 -8.87 -21.02
N SER A 180 6.50 -7.70 -20.56
CA SER A 180 6.14 -7.49 -19.14
C SER A 180 4.86 -8.23 -18.75
N PHE A 181 3.97 -8.52 -19.72
CA PHE A 181 2.68 -9.20 -19.51
C PHE A 181 1.93 -8.66 -18.28
N GLN A 182 1.75 -7.31 -18.22
CA GLN A 182 1.04 -6.63 -17.14
C GLN A 182 1.59 -6.96 -15.75
N GLY A 183 2.92 -7.00 -15.62
CA GLY A 183 3.61 -7.23 -14.35
C GLY A 183 3.96 -8.68 -14.05
N LEU A 184 3.58 -9.64 -14.92
CA LEU A 184 3.93 -11.04 -14.71
C LEU A 184 5.45 -11.25 -14.74
N ALA A 185 6.18 -10.57 -15.63
CA ALA A 185 7.64 -10.64 -15.69
C ALA A 185 8.26 -10.14 -14.38
N ALA A 186 7.79 -9.01 -13.84
CA ALA A 186 8.24 -8.48 -12.55
C ALA A 186 7.94 -9.47 -11.41
N LEU A 187 6.72 -10.01 -11.34
CA LEU A 187 6.33 -11.01 -10.34
C LEU A 187 7.25 -12.24 -10.37
N LEU A 188 7.46 -12.83 -11.54
CA LEU A 188 8.28 -14.02 -11.68
C LEU A 188 9.76 -13.75 -11.36
N ALA A 189 10.29 -12.60 -11.75
CA ALA A 189 11.65 -12.20 -11.40
C ALA A 189 11.83 -12.04 -9.88
N MET A 190 10.88 -11.39 -9.20
CA MET A 190 10.89 -11.22 -7.75
C MET A 190 10.77 -12.56 -7.01
N LEU A 191 9.87 -13.46 -7.45
CA LEU A 191 9.72 -14.80 -6.88
C LEU A 191 10.97 -15.68 -7.08
N ASN A 192 11.74 -15.44 -8.15
CA ASN A 192 12.96 -16.17 -8.49
C ASN A 192 14.24 -15.42 -8.04
N SER A 193 14.12 -14.45 -7.13
CA SER A 193 15.28 -13.71 -6.62
C SER A 193 16.23 -14.61 -5.83
N CYS A 194 17.54 -14.45 -6.07
CA CYS A 194 18.59 -15.11 -5.27
C CYS A 194 18.93 -14.36 -3.96
N SER A 195 18.42 -13.14 -3.78
CA SER A 195 18.64 -12.38 -2.54
C SER A 195 17.77 -12.96 -1.42
N PRO A 196 18.35 -13.32 -0.25
CA PRO A 196 17.58 -13.82 0.87
C PRO A 196 16.73 -12.71 1.52
N GLY A 197 15.67 -13.09 2.23
CA GLY A 197 14.84 -12.14 3.00
C GLY A 197 13.84 -11.35 2.18
N ILE A 198 13.53 -11.78 0.94
CA ILE A 198 12.51 -11.18 0.10
C ILE A 198 11.19 -11.96 0.22
N ALA A 199 10.12 -11.26 0.53
CA ALA A 199 8.74 -11.75 0.41
C ALA A 199 8.04 -10.99 -0.72
N VAL A 200 7.26 -11.68 -1.54
CA VAL A 200 6.61 -11.08 -2.72
C VAL A 200 5.10 -11.04 -2.51
N VAL A 201 4.50 -9.88 -2.74
CA VAL A 201 3.04 -9.71 -2.77
C VAL A 201 2.52 -9.79 -4.21
N ASN A 202 1.20 -9.72 -4.38
CA ASN A 202 0.60 -9.76 -5.71
C ASN A 202 0.89 -8.47 -6.53
N ILE A 203 0.68 -8.55 -7.85
CA ILE A 203 0.85 -7.40 -8.77
C ILE A 203 -0.05 -6.24 -8.34
N ASP A 204 0.50 -5.02 -8.35
CA ASP A 204 -0.18 -3.77 -7.99
C ASP A 204 -0.79 -3.78 -6.58
N ASN A 205 -0.31 -4.61 -5.67
CA ASN A 205 -0.87 -4.74 -4.33
C ASN A 205 -0.07 -3.93 -3.30
N GLY A 206 -0.09 -2.60 -3.44
CA GLY A 206 0.50 -1.69 -2.45
C GLY A 206 -0.12 -1.85 -1.06
N PHE A 207 -1.44 -1.96 -0.99
CA PHE A 207 -2.15 -2.24 0.26
C PHE A 207 -1.65 -3.50 0.96
N GLY A 208 -1.48 -4.60 0.22
CA GLY A 208 -1.02 -5.87 0.82
C GLY A 208 0.44 -5.84 1.27
N ALA A 209 1.22 -4.87 0.83
CA ALA A 209 2.62 -4.68 1.23
C ALA A 209 2.77 -3.77 2.45
N GLY A 210 1.95 -2.73 2.56
CA GLY A 210 1.93 -1.78 3.67
C GLY A 210 1.26 -2.33 4.90
#